data_83ad9817852b65461685e14b7a124545
#
_entry.id   83ad9817852b65461685e14b7a124545
#
_cell.length_a   1.000
_cell.length_b   1.000
_cell.length_c   1.000
_cell.angle_alpha   90.00
_cell.angle_beta   90.00
_cell.angle_gamma   90.00
#
_symmetry.space_group_name_H-M   'P 1'
#
loop_
_entity.id
_entity.type
_entity.pdbx_description
1 polymer ?
#
loop_
_entity_poly.entity_id
_entity_poly.type
_entity_poly.pdbx_seq_one_letter_code
_entity_poly.pdbx_strand_id
1 'polypeptide(L)'
;IDDRAYQLAYFAVMMKARQYNRRILNGENTCHVYAIQESNSINRAHLKYFGAGMDDIEKHAAKMQLEGLLDTLTDAKEYGSILNVESYNWELLRRFVAAEDTDGQISMDSVGVEDTAEQLNRLIDIGETMARKYWVTCTNPPYANTGSLGAKVNSFVKKNYQDSKADLYSVFIERCAQMIVHGGYQAM
;
A
#
# COMPACT_ATOMS: atom_id res chain seq x y z
N ILE A 1 -9.34 -6.81 -0.28
CA ILE A 1 -9.09 -8.18 -0.78
C ILE A 1 -8.73 -9.03 0.44
N ASP A 2 -9.42 -10.17 0.56
CA ASP A 2 -9.19 -11.17 1.61
C ASP A 2 -7.76 -11.77 1.46
N ASP A 3 -7.09 -12.04 2.58
CA ASP A 3 -5.76 -12.66 2.59
C ASP A 3 -5.75 -14.03 1.86
N ARG A 4 -6.87 -14.75 1.85
CA ARG A 4 -7.03 -15.99 1.06
C ARG A 4 -6.98 -15.73 -0.45
N ALA A 5 -7.63 -14.67 -0.91
CA ALA A 5 -7.58 -14.27 -2.32
C ALA A 5 -6.17 -13.84 -2.72
N TYR A 6 -5.44 -13.17 -1.83
CA TYR A 6 -4.03 -12.86 -2.01
C TYR A 6 -3.18 -14.13 -2.19
N GLN A 7 -3.31 -15.10 -1.28
CA GLN A 7 -2.56 -16.37 -1.35
C GLN A 7 -2.84 -17.12 -2.65
N LEU A 8 -4.12 -17.17 -3.07
CA LEU A 8 -4.52 -17.81 -4.33
C LEU A 8 -3.95 -17.09 -5.55
N ALA A 9 -3.99 -15.75 -5.56
CA ALA A 9 -3.43 -14.94 -6.64
C ALA A 9 -1.92 -15.13 -6.73
N TYR A 10 -1.20 -15.08 -5.60
CA TYR A 10 0.23 -15.34 -5.55
C TYR A 10 0.58 -16.72 -6.12
N PHE A 11 -0.13 -17.75 -5.66
CA PHE A 11 0.05 -19.11 -6.16
C PHE A 11 -0.19 -19.19 -7.68
N ALA A 12 -1.29 -18.63 -8.17
CA ALA A 12 -1.64 -18.66 -9.58
C ALA A 12 -0.58 -17.95 -10.46
N VAL A 13 -0.09 -16.78 -10.02
CA VAL A 13 0.94 -16.04 -10.74
C VAL A 13 2.26 -16.79 -10.74
N MET A 14 2.68 -17.38 -9.59
CA MET A 14 3.90 -18.16 -9.50
C MET A 14 3.83 -19.43 -10.35
N MET A 15 2.70 -20.12 -10.37
CA MET A 15 2.50 -21.30 -11.21
C MET A 15 2.52 -20.94 -12.70
N LYS A 16 1.94 -19.78 -13.07
CA LYS A 16 2.01 -19.30 -14.45
C LYS A 16 3.45 -18.93 -14.86
N ALA A 17 4.15 -18.22 -14.01
CA ALA A 17 5.55 -17.86 -14.23
C ALA A 17 6.46 -19.10 -14.34
N ARG A 18 6.19 -20.16 -13.56
CA ARG A 18 6.90 -21.45 -13.60
C ARG A 18 6.83 -22.12 -14.98
N GLN A 19 5.77 -21.89 -15.76
CA GLN A 19 5.64 -22.45 -17.13
C GLN A 19 6.71 -21.87 -18.07
N TYR A 20 7.14 -20.63 -17.82
CA TYR A 20 8.14 -19.92 -18.63
C TYR A 20 9.56 -20.02 -18.04
N ASN A 21 9.67 -20.04 -16.72
CA ASN A 21 10.95 -20.15 -16.01
C ASN A 21 10.88 -21.23 -14.93
N ARG A 22 11.46 -22.39 -15.20
CA ARG A 22 11.44 -23.53 -14.27
C ARG A 22 12.16 -23.25 -12.94
N ARG A 23 13.07 -22.27 -12.90
CA ARG A 23 13.85 -21.90 -11.70
C ARG A 23 13.19 -20.81 -10.85
N ILE A 24 12.03 -20.29 -11.23
CA ILE A 24 11.41 -19.16 -10.54
C ILE A 24 11.06 -19.48 -9.07
N LEU A 25 10.92 -20.76 -8.73
CA LEU A 25 10.60 -21.21 -7.37
C LEU A 25 11.84 -21.44 -6.49
N ASN A 26 13.05 -21.05 -6.93
CA ASN A 26 14.28 -21.20 -6.14
C ASN A 26 14.43 -20.18 -4.99
N GLY A 27 13.46 -19.26 -4.83
CA GLY A 27 13.45 -18.24 -3.78
C GLY A 27 14.16 -16.92 -4.16
N GLU A 28 14.84 -16.86 -5.31
CA GLU A 28 15.54 -15.63 -5.75
C GLU A 28 14.56 -14.61 -6.38
N ASN A 29 13.40 -15.06 -6.83
CA ASN A 29 12.41 -14.23 -7.48
C ASN A 29 11.12 -14.19 -6.66
N THR A 30 10.64 -13.00 -6.38
CA THR A 30 9.36 -12.76 -5.71
C THR A 30 8.35 -12.13 -6.66
N CYS A 31 7.10 -12.54 -6.55
CA CYS A 31 6.00 -11.85 -7.22
C CYS A 31 5.50 -10.71 -6.35
N HIS A 32 5.33 -9.54 -6.95
CA HIS A 32 4.76 -8.37 -6.28
C HIS A 32 3.23 -8.43 -6.28
N VAL A 33 2.69 -9.36 -5.50
CA VAL A 33 1.26 -9.48 -5.23
C VAL A 33 1.01 -9.00 -3.81
N TYR A 34 0.05 -8.11 -3.62
CA TYR A 34 -0.25 -7.51 -2.32
C TYR A 34 -1.75 -7.56 -2.02
N ALA A 35 -2.09 -7.85 -0.77
CA ALA A 35 -3.42 -7.56 -0.22
C ALA A 35 -3.39 -6.17 0.40
N ILE A 36 -4.36 -5.33 0.05
CA ILE A 36 -4.47 -4.01 0.66
C ILE A 36 -4.62 -4.17 2.18
N GLN A 37 -3.73 -3.53 2.92
CA GLN A 37 -3.78 -3.43 4.37
C GLN A 37 -4.16 -2.01 4.77
N GLU A 38 -4.64 -1.85 6.00
CA GLU A 38 -5.04 -0.56 6.56
C GLU A 38 -4.24 -0.21 7.80
N SER A 39 -4.11 1.09 8.06
CA SER A 39 -3.33 1.61 9.18
C SER A 39 -4.10 1.72 10.50
N ASN A 40 -5.38 1.35 10.52
CA ASN A 40 -6.27 1.56 11.66
C ASN A 40 -5.78 0.92 12.97
N SER A 41 -5.07 -0.21 12.87
CA SER A 41 -4.52 -0.93 14.03
C SER A 41 -3.13 -0.49 14.46
N ILE A 42 -2.49 0.42 13.72
CA ILE A 42 -1.13 0.87 14.02
C ILE A 42 -1.12 1.72 15.28
N ASN A 43 -0.33 1.31 16.26
CA ASN A 43 -0.06 2.13 17.43
C ASN A 43 0.93 3.25 17.08
N ARG A 44 0.41 4.44 16.77
CA ARG A 44 1.25 5.60 16.38
C ARG A 44 2.19 6.07 17.51
N ALA A 45 1.92 5.70 18.77
CA ALA A 45 2.85 6.00 19.87
C ALA A 45 4.19 5.27 19.72
N HIS A 46 4.21 4.14 19.01
CA HIS A 46 5.44 3.40 18.73
C HIS A 46 6.39 4.12 17.77
N LEU A 47 5.90 5.11 17.00
CA LEU A 47 6.75 5.86 16.05
C LEU A 47 7.92 6.58 16.72
N LYS A 48 7.84 6.85 18.03
CA LYS A 48 8.94 7.46 18.80
C LYS A 48 10.16 6.54 18.96
N TYR A 49 9.97 5.22 18.84
CA TYR A 49 11.02 4.21 18.99
C TYR A 49 11.80 3.92 17.71
N PHE A 50 11.40 4.52 16.58
CA PHE A 50 12.07 4.36 15.30
C PHE A 50 13.01 5.53 14.98
N GLY A 51 13.91 5.29 14.02
CA GLY A 51 14.87 6.30 13.58
C GLY A 51 16.05 6.48 14.53
N ALA A 52 16.46 5.42 15.25
CA ALA A 52 17.66 5.46 16.08
C ALA A 52 18.91 5.75 15.21
N GLY A 53 19.77 6.65 15.67
CA GLY A 53 20.99 7.04 14.95
C GLY A 53 20.77 7.89 13.69
N MET A 54 19.55 8.24 13.34
CA MET A 54 19.27 9.23 12.30
C MET A 54 19.44 10.65 12.84
N ASP A 55 19.81 11.59 11.96
CA ASP A 55 19.80 12.99 12.37
C ASP A 55 18.36 13.51 12.58
N ASP A 56 18.21 14.56 13.38
CA ASP A 56 16.90 15.06 13.77
C ASP A 56 16.04 15.54 12.60
N ILE A 57 16.67 16.08 11.54
CA ILE A 57 15.97 16.57 10.34
C ILE A 57 15.44 15.41 9.54
N GLU A 58 16.28 14.40 9.25
CA GLU A 58 15.87 13.18 8.54
C GLU A 58 14.80 12.42 9.32
N LYS A 59 14.98 12.28 10.65
CA LYS A 59 14.02 11.60 11.53
C LYS A 59 12.66 12.29 11.51
N HIS A 60 12.65 13.63 11.61
CA HIS A 60 11.41 14.41 11.53
C HIS A 60 10.73 14.26 10.15
N ALA A 61 11.51 14.38 9.07
CA ALA A 61 11.00 14.24 7.71
C ALA A 61 10.42 12.83 7.44
N ALA A 62 11.10 11.77 7.92
CA ALA A 62 10.62 10.39 7.81
C ALA A 62 9.30 10.20 8.57
N LYS A 63 9.23 10.69 9.79
CA LYS A 63 8.02 10.61 10.63
C LYS A 63 6.83 11.30 9.97
N MET A 64 7.01 12.53 9.49
CA MET A 64 5.94 13.28 8.81
C MET A 64 5.42 12.56 7.57
N GLN A 65 6.33 12.02 6.74
CA GLN A 65 5.95 11.27 5.55
C GLN A 65 5.23 9.96 5.92
N LEU A 66 5.70 9.26 6.95
CA LEU A 66 5.07 8.04 7.43
C LEU A 66 3.66 8.30 7.98
N GLU A 67 3.48 9.36 8.76
CA GLU A 67 2.16 9.77 9.26
C GLU A 67 1.22 10.09 8.10
N GLY A 68 1.68 10.79 7.05
CA GLY A 68 0.89 11.04 5.83
C GLY A 68 0.49 9.76 5.11
N LEU A 69 1.39 8.78 5.01
CA LEU A 69 1.09 7.47 4.45
C LEU A 69 0.04 6.73 5.29
N LEU A 70 0.18 6.74 6.62
CA LEU A 70 -0.77 6.11 7.54
C LEU A 70 -2.16 6.75 7.44
N ASP A 71 -2.24 8.08 7.32
CA ASP A 71 -3.50 8.79 7.14
C ASP A 71 -4.18 8.41 5.82
N THR A 72 -3.40 8.29 4.73
CA THR A 72 -3.90 7.84 3.43
C THR A 72 -4.41 6.40 3.47
N LEU A 73 -3.75 5.52 4.23
CA LEU A 73 -4.12 4.10 4.35
C LEU A 73 -5.14 3.82 5.46
N THR A 74 -5.70 4.85 6.10
CA THR A 74 -6.82 4.68 7.02
C THR A 74 -8.05 4.18 6.25
N ASP A 75 -8.72 3.15 6.75
CA ASP A 75 -9.85 2.45 6.10
C ASP A 75 -9.51 1.95 4.66
N ALA A 76 -8.24 1.68 4.36
CA ALA A 76 -7.80 1.33 3.02
C ALA A 76 -8.46 0.07 2.45
N LYS A 77 -8.87 -0.88 3.31
CA LYS A 77 -9.60 -2.09 2.90
C LYS A 77 -10.97 -1.78 2.31
N GLU A 78 -11.62 -0.71 2.75
CA GLU A 78 -12.90 -0.25 2.20
C GLU A 78 -12.73 0.33 0.79
N TYR A 79 -11.66 1.09 0.56
CA TYR A 79 -11.42 1.79 -0.70
C TYR A 79 -10.67 0.92 -1.72
N GLY A 80 -9.83 0.01 -1.25
CA GLY A 80 -9.06 -0.86 -2.13
C GLY A 80 -8.11 -0.08 -3.05
N SER A 81 -8.00 -0.55 -4.29
CA SER A 81 -7.06 0.00 -5.28
C SER A 81 -7.47 1.36 -5.88
N ILE A 82 -8.65 1.89 -5.55
CA ILE A 82 -9.02 3.25 -5.95
C ILE A 82 -8.36 4.33 -5.09
N LEU A 83 -7.68 3.97 -3.99
CA LEU A 83 -6.87 4.91 -3.25
C LEU A 83 -5.76 5.49 -4.12
N ASN A 84 -5.54 6.80 -4.01
CA ASN A 84 -4.39 7.46 -4.60
C ASN A 84 -3.37 7.75 -3.50
N VAL A 85 -2.20 7.13 -3.62
CA VAL A 85 -1.09 7.30 -2.67
C VAL A 85 -0.08 8.24 -3.30
N GLU A 86 0.34 9.26 -2.55
CA GLU A 86 1.39 10.17 -2.95
C GLU A 86 2.75 9.47 -2.96
N SER A 87 3.71 10.03 -3.70
CA SER A 87 5.08 9.51 -3.69
C SER A 87 5.82 10.08 -2.50
N TYR A 88 6.38 9.18 -1.68
CA TYR A 88 7.23 9.49 -0.53
C TYR A 88 8.68 9.06 -0.80
N ASN A 89 9.59 9.42 0.08
CA ASN A 89 10.94 8.86 0.07
C ASN A 89 10.93 7.48 0.72
N TRP A 90 10.65 6.45 -0.08
CA TRP A 90 10.46 5.06 0.39
C TRP A 90 11.71 4.48 1.07
N GLU A 91 12.91 4.85 0.60
CA GLU A 91 14.15 4.45 1.23
C GLU A 91 14.31 5.06 2.63
N LEU A 92 13.99 6.35 2.75
CA LEU A 92 14.00 7.05 4.03
C LEU A 92 13.03 6.41 5.02
N LEU A 93 11.81 6.06 4.57
CA LEU A 93 10.80 5.40 5.41
C LEU A 93 11.28 4.02 5.89
N ARG A 94 11.88 3.22 5.00
CA ARG A 94 12.43 1.91 5.38
C ARG A 94 13.60 2.05 6.36
N ARG A 95 14.51 3.00 6.14
CA ARG A 95 15.59 3.28 7.08
C ARG A 95 15.06 3.69 8.45
N PHE A 96 14.03 4.52 8.48
CA PHE A 96 13.41 4.96 9.72
C PHE A 96 12.82 3.79 10.52
N VAL A 97 12.09 2.89 9.87
CA VAL A 97 11.47 1.72 10.51
C VAL A 97 12.52 0.67 10.89
N ALA A 98 13.60 0.50 10.11
CA ALA A 98 14.66 -0.46 10.40
C ALA A 98 15.57 -0.02 11.56
N ALA A 99 15.66 1.27 11.83
CA ALA A 99 16.48 1.84 12.90
C ALA A 99 15.68 1.90 14.20
N GLU A 100 15.49 0.74 14.83
CA GLU A 100 14.85 0.62 16.15
C GLU A 100 15.79 1.07 17.26
N ASP A 101 15.24 1.81 18.23
CA ASP A 101 15.96 2.16 19.46
C ASP A 101 15.91 0.96 20.42
N THR A 102 16.94 0.12 20.34
CA THR A 102 17.08 -1.08 21.17
C THR A 102 17.84 -0.82 22.46
N ASP A 103 17.96 0.43 22.90
CA ASP A 103 18.60 0.76 24.19
C ASP A 103 17.82 0.13 25.37
N GLY A 104 18.02 -1.15 25.53
CA GLY A 104 18.02 -2.01 26.71
C GLY A 104 16.92 -1.90 27.77
N GLN A 105 16.07 -0.90 27.76
CA GLN A 105 14.93 -0.79 28.68
C GLN A 105 13.62 -1.19 27.98
N ILE A 106 13.26 -2.47 28.14
CA ILE A 106 11.92 -2.94 27.83
C ILE A 106 10.96 -2.19 28.77
N SER A 107 10.35 -1.13 28.27
CA SER A 107 9.22 -0.47 28.96
C SER A 107 7.92 -1.16 28.54
N MET A 108 6.89 -1.07 29.36
CA MET A 108 5.55 -1.57 28.97
C MET A 108 5.06 -0.92 27.65
N ASP A 109 5.53 0.28 27.35
CA ASP A 109 5.19 1.03 26.12
C ASP A 109 5.92 0.53 24.86
N SER A 110 7.01 -0.25 25.00
CA SER A 110 7.76 -0.81 23.88
C SER A 110 7.28 -2.22 23.46
N VAL A 111 6.32 -2.78 24.20
CA VAL A 111 5.74 -4.08 23.85
C VAL A 111 5.00 -3.98 22.53
N GLY A 112 5.39 -4.84 21.54
CA GLY A 112 4.78 -4.87 20.22
C GLY A 112 5.37 -3.88 19.21
N VAL A 113 6.50 -3.24 19.48
CA VAL A 113 7.22 -2.38 18.53
C VAL A 113 7.67 -3.19 17.32
N GLU A 114 8.19 -4.41 17.50
CA GLU A 114 8.57 -5.31 16.40
C GLU A 114 7.38 -5.64 15.50
N ASP A 115 6.22 -5.98 16.08
CA ASP A 115 4.99 -6.22 15.31
C ASP A 115 4.56 -4.96 14.53
N THR A 116 4.73 -3.78 15.15
CA THR A 116 4.46 -2.50 14.50
C THR A 116 5.43 -2.26 13.34
N ALA A 117 6.72 -2.57 13.50
CA ALA A 117 7.71 -2.44 12.44
C ALA A 117 7.35 -3.31 11.23
N GLU A 118 6.96 -4.57 11.47
CA GLU A 118 6.52 -5.47 10.40
C GLU A 118 5.28 -4.94 9.67
N GLN A 119 4.29 -4.45 10.41
CA GLN A 119 3.08 -3.85 9.83
C GLN A 119 3.43 -2.59 9.03
N LEU A 120 4.29 -1.71 9.53
CA LEU A 120 4.74 -0.51 8.83
C LEU A 120 5.45 -0.83 7.52
N ASN A 121 6.35 -1.82 7.52
CA ASN A 121 7.03 -2.25 6.30
C ASN A 121 6.04 -2.75 5.24
N ARG A 122 5.01 -3.51 5.62
CA ARG A 122 3.94 -3.95 4.71
C ARG A 122 3.16 -2.76 4.13
N LEU A 123 2.85 -1.75 4.95
CA LEU A 123 2.15 -0.53 4.49
C LEU A 123 3.03 0.31 3.55
N ILE A 124 4.33 0.40 3.81
CA ILE A 124 5.32 1.07 2.95
C ILE A 124 5.36 0.37 1.57
N ASP A 125 5.43 -0.96 1.54
CA ASP A 125 5.46 -1.72 0.28
C ASP A 125 4.19 -1.54 -0.55
N ILE A 126 3.03 -1.55 0.11
CA ILE A 126 1.73 -1.28 -0.53
C ILE A 126 1.69 0.17 -1.05
N GLY A 127 2.08 1.12 -0.21
CA GLY A 127 2.12 2.54 -0.57
C GLY A 127 3.01 2.81 -1.77
N GLU A 128 4.23 2.30 -1.77
CA GLU A 128 5.16 2.42 -2.90
C GLU A 128 4.58 1.81 -4.17
N THR A 129 4.00 0.60 -4.07
CA THR A 129 3.38 -0.08 -5.22
C THR A 129 2.22 0.73 -5.79
N MET A 130 1.40 1.34 -4.93
CA MET A 130 0.25 2.15 -5.36
C MET A 130 0.63 3.53 -5.90
N ALA A 131 1.75 4.10 -5.47
CA ALA A 131 2.27 5.38 -5.95
C ALA A 131 3.08 5.25 -7.25
N ARG A 132 3.63 4.07 -7.53
CA ARG A 132 4.45 3.82 -8.72
C ARG A 132 3.65 3.97 -10.01
N LYS A 133 4.36 4.39 -11.08
CA LYS A 133 3.81 4.42 -12.44
C LYS A 133 4.21 3.16 -13.21
N TYR A 134 3.31 2.67 -14.05
CA TYR A 134 3.45 1.43 -14.80
C TYR A 134 3.31 1.64 -16.30
N TRP A 135 3.96 0.81 -17.10
CA TRP A 135 3.79 0.80 -18.55
C TRP A 135 2.45 0.21 -19.00
N VAL A 136 1.92 -0.70 -18.20
CA VAL A 136 0.63 -1.35 -18.48
C VAL A 136 -0.14 -1.46 -17.17
N THR A 137 -1.39 -1.02 -17.18
CA THR A 137 -2.37 -1.34 -16.13
C THR A 137 -3.49 -2.16 -16.72
N CYS A 138 -3.85 -3.25 -16.03
CA CYS A 138 -4.94 -4.12 -16.45
C CYS A 138 -5.82 -4.45 -15.25
N THR A 139 -7.13 -4.30 -15.41
CA THR A 139 -8.09 -4.62 -14.34
C THR A 139 -9.41 -5.11 -14.94
N ASN A 140 -10.15 -5.87 -14.14
CA ASN A 140 -11.56 -6.15 -14.38
C ASN A 140 -12.36 -5.48 -13.26
N PRO A 141 -12.80 -4.23 -13.45
CA PRO A 141 -13.46 -3.47 -12.40
C PRO A 141 -14.84 -4.04 -12.07
N PRO A 142 -15.32 -3.86 -10.84
CA PRO A 142 -16.67 -4.26 -10.50
C PRO A 142 -17.70 -3.41 -11.26
N TYR A 143 -18.70 -4.07 -11.82
CA TYR A 143 -19.83 -3.39 -12.50
C TYR A 143 -20.88 -2.97 -11.46
N ALA A 144 -20.61 -1.86 -10.78
CA ALA A 144 -21.48 -1.37 -9.72
C ALA A 144 -21.64 0.15 -9.82
N ASN A 145 -22.90 0.61 -9.69
CA ASN A 145 -23.16 2.03 -9.52
C ASN A 145 -22.66 2.48 -8.14
N THR A 146 -21.98 3.61 -8.08
CA THR A 146 -21.41 4.13 -6.82
C THR A 146 -22.48 4.43 -5.76
N GLY A 147 -23.73 4.69 -6.15
CA GLY A 147 -24.85 4.86 -5.25
C GLY A 147 -25.24 3.60 -4.46
N SER A 148 -24.88 2.40 -4.94
CA SER A 148 -25.13 1.13 -4.27
C SER A 148 -24.02 0.72 -3.29
N LEU A 149 -22.93 1.48 -3.23
CA LEU A 149 -21.80 1.22 -2.35
C LEU A 149 -22.04 1.77 -0.95
N GLY A 150 -21.31 1.27 0.02
CA GLY A 150 -21.33 1.81 1.39
C GLY A 150 -21.06 3.31 1.43
N ALA A 151 -21.59 3.99 2.44
CA ALA A 151 -21.53 5.44 2.57
C ALA A 151 -20.10 6.00 2.52
N LYS A 152 -19.11 5.29 3.09
CA LYS A 152 -17.70 5.68 3.09
C LYS A 152 -17.15 5.72 1.66
N VAL A 153 -17.33 4.63 0.89
CA VAL A 153 -16.82 4.53 -0.50
C VAL A 153 -17.50 5.57 -1.39
N ASN A 154 -18.80 5.75 -1.26
CA ASN A 154 -19.56 6.76 -2.03
C ASN A 154 -19.02 8.17 -1.76
N SER A 155 -18.80 8.52 -0.47
CA SER A 155 -18.24 9.83 -0.10
C SER A 155 -16.84 10.02 -0.62
N PHE A 156 -16.00 8.98 -0.54
CA PHE A 156 -14.64 8.98 -1.07
C PHE A 156 -14.61 9.20 -2.58
N VAL A 157 -15.41 8.45 -3.34
CA VAL A 157 -15.52 8.57 -4.79
C VAL A 157 -15.99 9.96 -5.20
N LYS A 158 -17.04 10.50 -4.56
CA LYS A 158 -17.54 11.85 -4.84
C LYS A 158 -16.49 12.94 -4.60
N LYS A 159 -15.62 12.76 -3.62
CA LYS A 159 -14.57 13.71 -3.28
C LYS A 159 -13.39 13.64 -4.27
N ASN A 160 -12.95 12.44 -4.63
CA ASN A 160 -11.69 12.22 -5.32
C ASN A 160 -11.82 11.96 -6.82
N TYR A 161 -13.03 11.59 -7.32
CA TYR A 161 -13.31 11.19 -8.70
C TYR A 161 -14.55 11.92 -9.21
N GLN A 162 -14.48 13.26 -9.28
CA GLN A 162 -15.64 14.10 -9.57
C GLN A 162 -16.23 13.85 -10.97
N ASP A 163 -15.38 13.54 -11.95
CA ASP A 163 -15.79 13.33 -13.34
C ASP A 163 -16.35 11.91 -13.58
N SER A 164 -15.86 10.92 -12.83
CA SER A 164 -16.20 9.50 -12.98
C SER A 164 -17.10 8.94 -11.87
N LYS A 165 -17.56 9.77 -10.94
CA LYS A 165 -18.23 9.39 -9.68
C LYS A 165 -19.53 8.59 -9.82
N ALA A 166 -20.12 8.48 -11.00
CA ALA A 166 -21.41 7.80 -11.19
C ALA A 166 -21.28 6.27 -11.16
N ASP A 167 -20.17 5.74 -11.62
CA ASP A 167 -19.96 4.32 -11.85
C ASP A 167 -18.53 3.90 -11.48
N LEU A 168 -18.38 2.80 -10.78
CA LEU A 168 -17.06 2.28 -10.41
C LEU A 168 -16.20 1.93 -11.61
N TYR A 169 -16.78 1.45 -12.69
CA TYR A 169 -16.03 1.16 -13.91
C TYR A 169 -15.30 2.43 -14.41
N SER A 170 -16.00 3.56 -14.44
CA SER A 170 -15.42 4.85 -14.83
C SER A 170 -14.36 5.33 -13.84
N VAL A 171 -14.57 5.13 -12.53
CA VAL A 171 -13.58 5.43 -11.49
C VAL A 171 -12.29 4.62 -11.71
N PHE A 172 -12.40 3.34 -12.07
CA PHE A 172 -11.23 2.51 -12.35
C PHE A 172 -10.52 2.92 -13.65
N ILE A 173 -11.22 3.41 -14.67
CA ILE A 173 -10.60 4.00 -15.87
C ILE A 173 -9.72 5.18 -15.45
N GLU A 174 -10.28 6.12 -14.70
CA GLU A 174 -9.55 7.30 -14.22
C GLU A 174 -8.36 6.91 -13.33
N ARG A 175 -8.57 5.99 -12.37
CA ARG A 175 -7.50 5.50 -11.49
C ARG A 175 -6.36 4.82 -12.25
N CYS A 176 -6.68 3.94 -13.18
CA CYS A 176 -5.66 3.29 -14.00
C CYS A 176 -4.88 4.29 -14.84
N ALA A 177 -5.55 5.29 -15.43
CA ALA A 177 -4.88 6.37 -16.16
C ALA A 177 -3.90 7.15 -15.27
N GLN A 178 -4.25 7.36 -13.99
CA GLN A 178 -3.34 7.99 -13.02
C GLN A 178 -2.11 7.12 -12.70
N MET A 179 -2.16 5.80 -12.89
CA MET A 179 -1.05 4.88 -12.62
C MET A 179 -0.17 4.60 -13.83
N ILE A 180 -0.47 5.12 -15.00
CA ILE A 180 0.26 4.84 -16.24
C ILE A 180 1.34 5.91 -16.48
N VAL A 181 2.51 5.49 -16.99
CA VAL A 181 3.52 6.41 -17.55
C VAL A 181 3.02 7.00 -18.87
N HIS A 182 3.56 8.15 -19.25
CA HIS A 182 3.25 8.72 -20.56
C HIS A 182 3.58 7.70 -21.68
N GLY A 183 2.62 7.44 -22.57
CA GLY A 183 2.75 6.42 -23.62
C GLY A 183 2.51 4.98 -23.19
N GLY A 184 2.10 4.73 -21.94
CA GLY A 184 1.72 3.40 -21.46
C GLY A 184 0.31 2.98 -21.90
N TYR A 185 -0.09 1.76 -21.53
CA TYR A 185 -1.33 1.14 -21.97
C TYR A 185 -2.24 0.79 -20.80
N GLN A 186 -3.54 0.89 -21.05
CA GLN A 186 -4.59 0.46 -20.13
C GLN A 186 -5.47 -0.58 -20.80
N ALA A 187 -5.82 -1.65 -20.07
CA ALA A 187 -6.75 -2.69 -20.50
C ALA A 187 -7.79 -2.98 -19.39
N MET A 188 -9.02 -3.22 -19.83
CA MET A 188 -10.15 -3.60 -18.98
C MET A 188 -10.96 -4.72 -19.60
#